data_0b514d233ba0d581a5bbcc1b0079f938
#
_entry.id   0b514d233ba0d581a5bbcc1b0079f938
#
_cell.length_a   1.000
_cell.length_b   1.000
_cell.length_c   1.000
_cell.angle_alpha   90.00
_cell.angle_beta   90.00
_cell.angle_gamma   90.00
#
_symmetry.space_group_name_H-M   'P 1'
#
loop_
_entity.id
_entity.type
_entity.pdbx_description
1 polymer ?
#
loop_
_entity_poly.entity_id
_entity_poly.type
_entity_poly.pdbx_seq_one_letter_code
_entity_poly.pdbx_strand_id
1 'polypeptide(L)' 'MERKIVLVDDHSLFRNGLRGLLERCAGCRVVGEAASGEEFLAMLPGLEADVVFMD' A
#
# COMPACT_ATOMS: atom_id res chain seq x y z
N MET A 1 3.21 -16.82 5.82
CA MET A 1 4.11 -15.65 5.69
C MET A 1 3.33 -14.49 5.09
N GLU A 2 3.31 -13.36 5.78
CA GLU A 2 2.59 -12.19 5.29
C GLU A 2 3.46 -11.38 4.33
N ARG A 3 2.84 -10.89 3.26
CA ARG A 3 3.48 -9.97 2.35
C ARG A 3 3.05 -8.56 2.71
N LYS A 4 4.02 -7.70 2.91
CA LYS A 4 3.78 -6.30 3.27
C LYS A 4 3.60 -5.49 2.00
N ILE A 5 2.47 -4.81 1.91
CA ILE A 5 2.06 -4.12 0.70
C ILE A 5 1.88 -2.63 0.97
N VAL A 6 2.34 -1.81 0.05
CA VAL A 6 2.11 -0.37 0.08
C VAL A 6 1.29 0.01 -1.15
N LEU A 7 0.30 0.86 -0.94
CA LEU A 7 -0.56 1.35 -2.02
C LEU A 7 -0.24 2.80 -2.33
N VAL A 8 0.03 3.10 -3.58
CA VAL A 8 0.30 4.47 -4.04
C VAL A 8 -0.69 4.81 -5.14
N ASP A 9 -1.68 5.64 -4.83
CA ASP A 9 -2.73 6.01 -5.75
C ASP A 9 -3.38 7.29 -5.27
N ASP A 10 -3.62 8.24 -6.17
CA ASP A 10 -4.25 9.51 -5.83
C ASP A 10 -5.78 9.41 -5.73
N HIS A 11 -6.36 8.28 -6.11
CA HIS A 11 -7.79 8.05 -6.01
C HIS A 11 -8.13 7.38 -4.68
N SER A 12 -8.49 8.16 -3.69
CA SER A 12 -8.70 7.64 -2.35
C SER A 12 -9.78 6.56 -2.28
N LEU A 13 -10.85 6.71 -3.07
CA LEU A 13 -11.92 5.73 -3.06
C LEU A 13 -11.44 4.38 -3.61
N PHE A 14 -10.73 4.41 -4.73
CA PHE A 14 -10.16 3.20 -5.31
C PHE A 14 -9.14 2.56 -4.34
N ARG A 15 -8.28 3.38 -3.75
CA ARG A 15 -7.27 2.90 -2.81
C ARG A 15 -7.90 2.24 -1.59
N ASN A 16 -8.97 2.82 -1.05
CA ASN A 16 -9.69 2.24 0.08
C ASN A 16 -10.32 0.90 -0.29
N GLY A 17 -10.90 0.81 -1.48
CA GLY A 17 -11.48 -0.44 -1.95
C GLY A 17 -10.44 -1.53 -2.13
N LEU A 18 -9.30 -1.17 -2.71
CA LEU A 18 -8.21 -2.12 -2.93
C LEU A 18 -7.64 -2.60 -1.60
N ARG A 19 -7.47 -1.68 -0.64
CA ARG A 19 -7.00 -2.06 0.68
C ARG A 19 -7.94 -3.07 1.32
N GLY A 20 -9.25 -2.84 1.23
CA GLY A 20 -10.23 -3.76 1.78
C GLY A 20 -10.12 -5.16 1.17
N LEU A 21 -9.94 -5.22 -0.15
CA LEU A 21 -9.78 -6.51 -0.83
C LEU A 21 -8.50 -7.22 -0.38
N LEU A 22 -7.41 -6.48 -0.27
CA LEU A 22 -6.12 -7.07 0.12
C LEU A 22 -6.13 -7.54 1.57
N GLU A 23 -6.83 -6.83 2.46
CA GLU A 23 -6.92 -7.23 3.85
C GLU A 23 -7.73 -8.51 4.03
N ARG A 24 -8.58 -8.84 3.06
CA ARG A 24 -9.34 -10.09 3.08
C ARG A 24 -8.56 -11.25 2.48
N CYS A 25 -7.45 -10.97 1.85
CA CYS A 25 -6.61 -11.97 1.23
C CYS A 25 -5.62 -12.51 2.26
N ALA A 26 -5.65 -13.81 2.52
CA ALA A 26 -4.73 -14.43 3.46
C ALA A 26 -3.29 -14.24 2.99
N GLY A 27 -2.42 -13.79 3.89
CA GLY A 27 -1.02 -13.60 3.57
C GLY A 27 -0.68 -12.22 3.03
N CYS A 28 -1.66 -11.30 2.99
CA CYS A 28 -1.44 -9.94 2.54
C CYS A 28 -1.68 -8.96 3.67
N ARG A 29 -0.84 -7.96 3.78
CA ARG A 29 -1.00 -6.92 4.80
C ARG A 29 -0.62 -5.56 4.20
N VAL A 30 -1.54 -4.61 4.28
CA VAL A 30 -1.26 -3.25 3.85
C VAL A 30 -0.58 -2.50 4.99
N VAL A 31 0.67 -2.13 4.79
CA VAL A 31 1.47 -1.48 5.82
C VAL A 31 1.62 0.02 5.58
N GLY A 32 1.17 0.52 4.46
CA GLY A 32 1.22 1.95 4.18
C GLY A 32 0.42 2.32 2.96
N GLU A 33 0.02 3.59 2.90
CA GLU A 33 -0.69 4.16 1.77
C GLU A 33 -0.14 5.54 1.49
N ALA A 34 -0.09 5.92 0.23
CA ALA A 34 0.35 7.23 -0.19
C ALA A 34 -0.52 7.71 -1.34
N ALA A 35 -0.76 9.01 -1.41
CA ALA A 35 -1.54 9.58 -2.50
C ALA A 35 -0.68 9.94 -3.71
N SER A 36 0.63 9.93 -3.54
CA SER A 36 1.55 10.28 -4.62
C SER A 36 2.90 9.57 -4.42
N GLY A 37 3.70 9.54 -5.48
CA GLY A 37 5.05 9.00 -5.39
C GLY A 37 5.92 9.77 -4.42
N GLU A 38 5.70 11.08 -4.31
CA GLU A 38 6.45 11.92 -3.37
C GLU A 38 6.18 11.52 -1.93
N GLU A 39 4.90 11.29 -1.59
CA GLU A 39 4.54 10.81 -0.26
C GLU A 39 5.15 9.44 0.01
N PHE A 40 5.12 8.58 -1.00
CA PHE A 40 5.71 7.25 -0.88
C PHE A 40 7.20 7.34 -0.58
N LEU A 41 7.93 8.19 -1.30
CA LEU A 41 9.37 8.34 -1.09
C LEU A 41 9.67 8.85 0.32
N ALA A 42 8.82 9.72 0.86
CA ALA A 42 8.99 10.23 2.22
C ALA A 42 8.78 9.14 3.27
N MET A 43 8.06 8.09 2.93
CA MET A 43 7.81 6.98 3.85
C MET A 43 8.95 5.95 3.88
N LEU A 44 9.78 5.91 2.83
CA LEU A 44 10.79 4.88 2.66
C LEU A 44 11.75 4.69 3.84
N PRO A 45 12.22 5.75 4.52
CA PRO A 45 13.18 5.56 5.62
C PRO A 45 12.63 4.81 6.82
N GLY A 46 11.67 4.14 6.88
CA GLY A 46 11.18 3.36 7.99
C GLY A 46 10.18 2.31 7.55
N LEU A 47 10.01 2.22 6.25
CA LEU A 47 8.98 1.38 5.67
C LEU A 47 9.60 0.14 5.05
N GLU A 48 9.11 -1.03 5.44
CA GLU A 48 9.48 -2.29 4.81
C GLU A 48 8.27 -2.78 4.01
N ALA A 49 8.47 -3.01 2.73
CA ALA A 49 7.40 -3.52 1.88
C ALA A 49 7.95 -4.56 0.91
N ASP A 50 7.15 -5.59 0.67
CA ASP A 50 7.49 -6.62 -0.31
C ASP A 50 6.96 -6.24 -1.69
N VAL A 51 5.84 -5.53 -1.71
CA VAL A 51 5.14 -5.17 -2.95
C VAL A 51 4.63 -3.74 -2.84
N VAL A 52 4.76 -2.98 -3.91
CA VAL A 52 4.21 -1.64 -4.02
C VAL A 52 3.26 -1.62 -5.22
N PHE A 53 1.99 -1.33 -4.97
CA PHE A 53 1.04 -1.10 -6.04
C PHE A 53 1.04 0.39 -6.34
N MET A 54 1.42 0.74 -7.54
CA MET A 54 1.52 2.13 -7.96
C MET A 54 0.74 2.32 -9.26
N ASP A 55 -0.12 3.30 -9.25
CA ASP A 55 -0.90 3.65 -10.44
C ASP A 55 -0.23 4.78 -11.20
#